data_bf7ec7ea08573d66acaf285578ab87bc
#
_entry.id   bf7ec7ea08573d66acaf285578ab87bc
#
_cell.length_a   1.000
_cell.length_b   1.000
_cell.length_c   1.000
_cell.angle_alpha   90.00
_cell.angle_beta   90.00
_cell.angle_gamma   90.00
#
_symmetry.space_group_name_H-M   'P 1'
#
loop_
_entity.id
_entity.type
_entity.pdbx_description
1 polymer ?
#
loop_
_entity_poly.entity_id
_entity_poly.type
_entity_poly.pdbx_seq_one_letter_code
_entity_poly.pdbx_strand_id
1 'polypeptide(L)'
;MTDDKYTSRTENVGQFRCETTYARSEEKTFTDLSASYGGREKYPTPGMLLGATLSSCMMSLLSVIAARKEVDLRGMRILAH
;
A
#
# COMPACT_ATOMS: atom_id res chain seq x y z
N MET A 1 12.49 -19.48 15.59
CA MET A 1 11.73 -19.30 14.37
C MET A 1 12.22 -18.04 13.64
N THR A 2 12.35 -18.14 12.40
CA THR A 2 12.83 -17.01 11.64
C THR A 2 11.68 -16.35 10.88
N ASP A 3 11.78 -15.06 10.69
CA ASP A 3 10.82 -14.30 9.93
C ASP A 3 11.28 -14.08 8.48
N ASP A 4 12.35 -14.77 8.09
CA ASP A 4 12.94 -14.54 6.78
C ASP A 4 12.16 -15.16 5.63
N LYS A 5 11.07 -15.87 5.94
CA LYS A 5 10.22 -16.46 4.90
C LYS A 5 8.98 -15.66 4.61
N TYR A 6 8.74 -14.58 5.32
CA TYR A 6 7.58 -13.74 5.06
C TYR A 6 7.91 -12.70 3.99
N THR A 7 6.87 -12.26 3.31
CA THR A 7 6.99 -11.15 2.36
C THR A 7 6.79 -9.82 3.07
N SER A 8 5.86 -9.80 3.99
CA SER A 8 5.59 -8.63 4.81
C SER A 8 5.15 -9.08 6.20
N ARG A 9 5.36 -8.22 7.17
CA ARG A 9 4.97 -8.47 8.55
C ARG A 9 4.23 -7.24 9.06
N THR A 10 3.02 -7.46 9.57
CA THR A 10 2.19 -6.38 10.11
C THR A 10 2.08 -6.54 11.61
N GLU A 11 2.37 -5.48 12.33
CA GLU A 11 2.30 -5.45 13.79
C GLU A 11 1.32 -4.40 14.27
N ASN A 12 0.61 -4.73 15.34
CA ASN A 12 -0.23 -3.76 16.02
C ASN A 12 0.68 -2.94 16.94
N VAL A 13 0.77 -1.64 16.67
CA VAL A 13 1.64 -0.76 17.44
C VAL A 13 0.84 0.18 18.35
N GLY A 14 -0.40 -0.16 18.61
CA GLY A 14 -1.25 0.55 19.57
C GLY A 14 -2.17 1.57 18.94
N GLN A 15 -3.25 1.83 19.63
CA GLN A 15 -4.29 2.79 19.23
C GLN A 15 -4.77 2.58 17.78
N PHE A 16 -4.98 1.30 17.43
CA PHE A 16 -5.48 0.90 16.10
C PHE A 16 -4.54 1.23 14.95
N ARG A 17 -3.28 1.47 15.26
CA ARG A 17 -2.27 1.66 14.22
C ARG A 17 -1.58 0.33 13.93
N CYS A 18 -1.41 0.06 12.65
CA CYS A 18 -0.63 -1.10 12.22
C CYS A 18 0.61 -0.62 11.49
N GLU A 19 1.70 -1.34 11.71
CA GLU A 19 2.96 -1.08 11.03
C GLU A 19 3.29 -2.31 10.19
N THR A 20 3.48 -2.13 8.90
CA THR A 20 3.85 -3.23 8.02
C THR A 20 5.27 -3.02 7.52
N THR A 21 6.09 -4.04 7.68
CA THR A 21 7.47 -4.04 7.20
C THR A 21 7.59 -5.02 6.04
N TYR A 22 8.26 -4.60 4.99
CA TYR A 22 8.47 -5.42 3.80
C TYR A 22 9.86 -6.03 3.86
N ALA A 23 9.92 -7.39 3.81
CA ALA A 23 11.15 -8.12 4.07
C ALA A 23 12.30 -7.72 3.16
N ARG A 24 11.98 -7.43 1.91
CA ARG A 24 13.01 -7.18 0.90
C ARG A 24 13.72 -5.84 1.05
N SER A 25 12.93 -4.81 1.29
CA SER A 25 13.44 -3.44 1.33
C SER A 25 13.53 -2.89 2.75
N GLU A 26 12.92 -3.57 3.71
CA GLU A 26 12.77 -3.11 5.08
C GLU A 26 11.98 -1.80 5.17
N GLU A 27 11.33 -1.41 4.09
CA GLU A 27 10.45 -0.25 4.10
C GLU A 27 9.21 -0.52 4.94
N LYS A 28 8.63 0.54 5.45
CA LYS A 28 7.46 0.44 6.31
C LYS A 28 6.29 1.24 5.79
N THR A 29 5.09 0.70 5.97
CA THR A 29 3.86 1.46 5.76
C THR A 29 3.03 1.38 7.03
N PHE A 30 2.23 2.41 7.24
CA PHE A 30 1.38 2.51 8.42
C PHE A 30 -0.06 2.69 8.01
N THR A 31 -0.97 2.11 8.79
CA THR A 31 -2.40 2.38 8.63
C THR A 31 -2.97 2.81 9.96
N ASP A 32 -4.00 3.63 9.91
CA ASP A 32 -4.72 4.09 11.09
C ASP A 32 -6.21 3.86 10.86
N LEU A 33 -6.96 3.83 11.95
CA LEU A 33 -8.41 3.94 11.85
C LEU A 33 -8.78 5.41 12.01
N SER A 34 -9.99 5.74 11.56
CA SER A 34 -10.49 7.10 11.69
C SER A 34 -10.74 7.44 13.16
N ALA A 35 -10.81 8.73 13.45
CA ALA A 35 -11.05 9.20 14.82
C ALA A 35 -12.39 8.71 15.36
N SER A 36 -13.38 8.48 14.49
CA SER A 36 -14.69 7.99 14.92
C SER A 36 -14.60 6.59 15.56
N TYR A 37 -13.54 5.84 15.26
CA TYR A 37 -13.29 4.53 15.88
C TYR A 37 -12.24 4.62 16.99
N GLY A 38 -11.79 5.81 17.31
CA GLY A 38 -10.74 6.00 18.31
C GLY A 38 -9.33 5.95 17.73
N GLY A 39 -9.20 5.92 16.44
CA GLY A 39 -7.90 5.90 15.78
C GLY A 39 -7.25 7.27 15.70
N ARG A 40 -5.98 7.28 15.32
CA ARG A 40 -5.20 8.53 15.23
C ARG A 40 -5.44 9.31 13.94
N GLU A 41 -5.98 8.65 12.93
CA GLU A 41 -6.34 9.28 11.65
C GLU A 41 -5.18 10.04 10.99
N LYS A 42 -3.96 9.59 11.23
CA LYS A 42 -2.78 10.22 10.64
C LYS A 42 -2.38 9.56 9.32
N TYR A 43 -2.49 8.24 9.27
CA TYR A 43 -2.15 7.47 8.09
C TYR A 43 -3.41 6.95 7.42
N PRO A 44 -3.33 6.52 6.15
CA PRO A 44 -4.50 5.99 5.47
C PRO A 44 -5.12 4.81 6.21
N THR A 45 -6.42 4.63 6.09
CA THR A 45 -7.05 3.42 6.59
C THR A 45 -6.66 2.24 5.71
N PRO A 46 -6.77 1.00 6.22
CA PRO A 46 -6.47 -0.17 5.39
C PRO A 46 -7.29 -0.20 4.10
N GLY A 47 -8.55 0.24 4.15
CA GLY A 47 -9.39 0.29 2.95
C GLY A 47 -8.84 1.25 1.90
N MET A 48 -8.40 2.42 2.33
CA MET A 48 -7.79 3.40 1.43
C MET A 48 -6.51 2.84 0.82
N LEU A 49 -5.69 2.19 1.64
CA LEU A 49 -4.44 1.62 1.17
C LEU A 49 -4.68 0.49 0.18
N LEU A 50 -5.71 -0.31 0.42
CA LEU A 50 -6.08 -1.38 -0.50
C LEU A 50 -6.45 -0.80 -1.86
N GLY A 51 -7.27 0.25 -1.89
CA GLY A 51 -7.63 0.91 -3.14
C GLY A 51 -6.41 1.45 -3.88
N ALA A 52 -5.52 2.10 -3.16
CA ALA A 52 -4.29 2.62 -3.74
C ALA A 52 -3.41 1.51 -4.29
N THR A 53 -3.33 0.40 -3.59
CA THR A 53 -2.53 -0.74 -4.00
C THR A 53 -3.08 -1.37 -5.29
N LEU A 54 -4.40 -1.51 -5.37
CA LEU A 54 -5.04 -2.03 -6.58
C LEU A 54 -4.80 -1.11 -7.76
N SER A 55 -4.93 0.20 -7.54
CA SER A 55 -4.66 1.19 -8.58
C SER A 55 -3.21 1.11 -9.07
N SER A 56 -2.27 0.98 -8.15
CA SER A 56 -0.85 0.81 -8.49
C SER A 56 -0.61 -0.45 -9.30
N CYS A 57 -1.26 -1.54 -8.92
CA CYS A 57 -1.10 -2.81 -9.61
C CYS A 57 -1.60 -2.71 -11.05
N MET A 58 -2.78 -2.12 -11.22
CA MET A 58 -3.35 -1.92 -12.56
C MET A 58 -2.46 -1.02 -13.42
N MET A 59 -2.00 0.09 -12.83
CA MET A 59 -1.15 1.03 -13.54
C MET A 59 0.16 0.38 -13.96
N SER A 60 0.74 -0.45 -13.09
CA SER A 60 1.98 -1.15 -13.39
C SER A 60 1.82 -2.11 -14.56
N LEU A 61 0.72 -2.85 -14.59
CA LEU A 61 0.42 -3.76 -15.68
C LEU A 61 0.23 -3.01 -17.00
N LEU A 62 -0.53 -1.92 -16.95
CA LEU A 62 -0.74 -1.10 -18.14
C LEU A 62 0.58 -0.53 -18.64
N SER A 63 1.47 -0.13 -17.72
CA SER A 63 2.77 0.40 -18.07
C SER A 63 3.63 -0.64 -18.79
N VAL A 64 3.58 -1.89 -18.36
CA VAL A 64 4.31 -2.96 -19.02
C VAL A 64 3.81 -3.16 -20.45
N ILE A 65 2.50 -3.20 -20.62
CA ILE A 65 1.90 -3.37 -21.94
C ILE A 65 2.21 -2.18 -22.83
N ALA A 66 2.08 -0.96 -22.29
CA ALA A 66 2.36 0.25 -23.04
C ALA A 66 3.82 0.33 -23.48
N ALA A 67 4.74 -0.10 -22.62
CA ALA A 67 6.17 -0.09 -22.96
C ALA A 67 6.46 -0.99 -24.16
N ARG A 68 5.78 -2.13 -24.26
CA ARG A 68 5.94 -3.03 -25.39
C ARG A 68 5.44 -2.43 -26.69
N LYS A 69 4.55 -1.45 -26.59
CA LYS A 69 3.99 -0.75 -27.76
C LYS A 69 4.60 0.64 -27.92
N GLU A 70 5.63 0.94 -27.15
CA GLU A 70 6.33 2.21 -27.18
C GLU A 70 5.40 3.39 -26.86
N VAL A 71 4.44 3.19 -25.95
CA VAL A 71 3.54 4.23 -25.50
C VAL A 71 3.96 4.65 -24.09
N ASP A 72 4.03 5.95 -23.85
CA ASP A 72 4.39 6.50 -22.54
C ASP A 72 3.11 6.88 -21.79
N LEU A 73 2.91 6.28 -20.62
CA LEU A 73 1.75 6.55 -19.78
C LEU A 73 2.04 7.56 -18.67
N ARG A 74 3.19 8.21 -18.73
CA ARG A 74 3.56 9.17 -17.70
C ARG A 74 2.47 10.22 -17.51
N GLY A 75 2.06 10.45 -16.28
CA GLY A 75 1.01 11.40 -15.98
C GLY A 75 -0.40 10.82 -15.92
N MET A 76 -0.56 9.55 -16.29
CA MET A 76 -1.86 8.90 -16.16
C MET A 76 -2.23 8.75 -14.69
N ARG A 77 -3.51 8.91 -14.38
CA ARG A 77 -3.99 8.86 -13.00
C ARG A 77 -5.18 7.93 -12.87
N ILE A 78 -5.27 7.27 -11.72
CA ILE A 78 -6.42 6.46 -11.34
C ILE A 78 -6.94 7.01 -10.03
N LEU A 79 -8.23 7.32 -10.00
CA LEU A 79 -8.90 7.78 -8.78
C LEU A 79 -9.78 6.65 -8.26
N ALA A 80 -9.61 6.32 -6.98
CA ALA A 80 -10.41 5.28 -6.34
C ALA A 80 -11.32 5.93 -5.30
N HIS A 81 -12.56 5.46 -5.24
CA HIS A 81 -13.54 5.99 -4.30
C HIS A 81 -14.09 4.91 -3.39
#